data_a755c880fea7e9572dc9538e42d6a088
#
_entry.id   a755c880fea7e9572dc9538e42d6a088
#
_cell.length_a   1.000
_cell.length_b   1.000
_cell.length_c   1.000
_cell.angle_alpha   90.00
_cell.angle_beta   90.00
_cell.angle_gamma   90.00
#
_symmetry.space_group_name_H-M   'P 1'
#
loop_
_entity.id
_entity.type
_entity.pdbx_description
1 polymer ?
#
loop_
_entity_poly.entity_id
_entity_poly.type
_entity_poly.pdbx_seq_one_letter_code
_entity_poly.pdbx_strand_id
1 'polypeptide(L)'
;MNNDNIDRVLIAGAGPTGMVAARFLAGAGIPVTVVEASNELQKDLRASTFHPPTLEMIDQFGAAQHCIDAGLTCPLWQFRDRKQGAVATFDLGLLADITPYPYRVQCEQWRLNQYLREQLKEFPHAEIHYGVSSVSVTQDADKVALTVADDKDEQVLEGRYLIGSDGAGSAVRKSLGIEFEGMTIPEKYLTLSTPFDFQQAMPDLADVAYLSDPEEWVVLLRTKSVWRVLFPTHNQSDEEITDSALIESRLQSVIPRDEPYEVCLLYTSDAADE
;
A
#
# COMPACT_ATOMS: atom_id res chain seq x y z
N MET A 1 -14.56 21.44 -12.57
CA MET A 1 -15.32 20.38 -11.88
C MET A 1 -16.80 20.78 -11.84
N ASN A 2 -17.69 19.84 -12.07
CA ASN A 2 -19.13 20.16 -12.08
C ASN A 2 -19.63 20.21 -10.63
N ASN A 3 -20.07 21.36 -10.16
CA ASN A 3 -20.45 21.60 -8.76
C ASN A 3 -21.97 21.54 -8.52
N ASP A 4 -22.76 21.19 -9.56
CA ASP A 4 -24.21 21.35 -9.54
C ASP A 4 -24.96 20.20 -8.84
N ASN A 5 -24.29 19.14 -8.41
CA ASN A 5 -24.91 18.00 -7.76
C ASN A 5 -24.38 17.80 -6.33
N ILE A 6 -25.14 18.33 -5.36
CA ILE A 6 -24.83 18.16 -3.93
C ILE A 6 -25.04 16.72 -3.43
N ASP A 7 -25.85 15.91 -4.12
CA ASP A 7 -26.13 14.53 -3.77
C ASP A 7 -25.01 13.57 -4.24
N ARG A 8 -23.76 13.96 -3.98
CA ARG A 8 -22.57 13.14 -4.24
C ARG A 8 -21.79 12.89 -2.95
N VAL A 9 -20.97 11.86 -2.99
CA VAL A 9 -19.93 11.62 -1.97
C VAL A 9 -18.58 12.14 -2.49
N LEU A 10 -17.96 13.02 -1.72
CA LEU A 10 -16.58 13.45 -1.97
C LEU A 10 -15.62 12.45 -1.33
N ILE A 11 -14.48 12.18 -1.97
CA ILE A 11 -13.45 11.30 -1.46
C ILE A 11 -12.10 12.02 -1.58
N ALA A 12 -11.46 12.28 -0.46
CA ALA A 12 -10.13 12.86 -0.41
C ALA A 12 -9.08 11.73 -0.38
N GLY A 13 -8.25 11.66 -1.44
CA GLY A 13 -7.23 10.64 -1.64
C GLY A 13 -7.65 9.48 -2.54
N ALA A 14 -6.89 9.26 -3.63
CA ALA A 14 -7.05 8.13 -4.55
C ALA A 14 -6.10 6.95 -4.20
N GLY A 15 -5.72 6.82 -2.95
CA GLY A 15 -5.09 5.62 -2.42
C GLY A 15 -6.03 4.41 -2.46
N PRO A 16 -5.58 3.21 -2.08
CA PRO A 16 -6.40 2.00 -2.17
C PRO A 16 -7.71 2.11 -1.41
N THR A 17 -7.72 2.72 -0.24
CA THR A 17 -8.93 2.91 0.56
C THR A 17 -9.95 3.79 -0.17
N GLY A 18 -9.52 4.95 -0.69
CA GLY A 18 -10.41 5.86 -1.43
C GLY A 18 -10.92 5.25 -2.73
N MET A 19 -10.06 4.54 -3.47
CA MET A 19 -10.45 3.90 -4.73
C MET A 19 -11.42 2.73 -4.53
N VAL A 20 -11.24 1.94 -3.47
CA VAL A 20 -12.20 0.89 -3.08
C VAL A 20 -13.54 1.51 -2.69
N ALA A 21 -13.54 2.56 -1.87
CA ALA A 21 -14.75 3.27 -1.48
C ALA A 21 -15.48 3.87 -2.71
N ALA A 22 -14.73 4.51 -3.62
CA ALA A 22 -15.26 5.07 -4.86
C ALA A 22 -15.93 3.98 -5.72
N ARG A 23 -15.25 2.83 -5.90
CA ARG A 23 -15.79 1.73 -6.70
C ARG A 23 -17.07 1.13 -6.08
N PHE A 24 -17.09 1.03 -4.75
CA PHE A 24 -18.26 0.54 -4.00
C PHE A 24 -19.47 1.44 -4.22
N LEU A 25 -19.29 2.73 -3.99
CA LEU A 25 -20.34 3.74 -4.12
C LEU A 25 -20.84 3.88 -5.56
N ALA A 26 -19.90 3.95 -6.52
CA ALA A 26 -20.25 4.02 -7.93
C ALA A 26 -21.04 2.79 -8.39
N GLY A 27 -20.66 1.59 -7.93
CA GLY A 27 -21.40 0.35 -8.21
C GLY A 27 -22.81 0.31 -7.60
N ALA A 28 -23.04 1.06 -6.52
CA ALA A 28 -24.35 1.26 -5.92
C ALA A 28 -25.16 2.40 -6.59
N GLY A 29 -24.64 3.02 -7.64
CA GLY A 29 -25.29 4.13 -8.34
C GLY A 29 -25.17 5.48 -7.64
N ILE A 30 -24.30 5.60 -6.63
CA ILE A 30 -24.08 6.83 -5.87
C ILE A 30 -23.01 7.67 -6.60
N PRO A 31 -23.30 8.95 -6.92
CA PRO A 31 -22.31 9.83 -7.53
C PRO A 31 -21.12 10.07 -6.60
N VAL A 32 -19.90 9.96 -7.16
CA VAL A 32 -18.66 10.14 -6.41
C VAL A 32 -17.71 11.09 -7.13
N THR A 33 -17.00 11.90 -6.36
CA THR A 33 -15.88 12.72 -6.85
C THR A 33 -14.66 12.45 -5.96
N VAL A 34 -13.62 11.89 -6.55
CA VAL A 34 -12.34 11.61 -5.89
C VAL A 34 -11.35 12.72 -6.25
N VAL A 35 -10.64 13.25 -5.26
CA VAL A 35 -9.53 14.18 -5.47
C VAL A 35 -8.23 13.56 -4.95
N GLU A 36 -7.15 13.75 -5.71
CA GLU A 36 -5.83 13.20 -5.41
C GLU A 36 -4.75 14.24 -5.67
N ALA A 37 -3.89 14.45 -4.68
CA ALA A 37 -2.83 15.44 -4.73
C ALA A 37 -1.76 15.14 -5.80
N SER A 38 -1.46 13.86 -6.00
CA SER A 38 -0.51 13.43 -7.02
C SER A 38 -1.06 13.68 -8.43
N ASN A 39 -0.19 14.09 -9.36
CA ASN A 39 -0.59 14.34 -10.76
C ASN A 39 -0.98 13.07 -11.52
N GLU A 40 -0.57 11.91 -11.04
CA GLU A 40 -0.87 10.61 -11.63
C GLU A 40 -0.88 9.51 -10.59
N LEU A 41 -1.33 8.33 -10.99
CA LEU A 41 -1.25 7.13 -10.17
C LEU A 41 0.20 6.80 -9.82
N GLN A 42 0.52 6.85 -8.53
CA GLN A 42 1.84 6.49 -8.02
C GLN A 42 2.07 4.98 -8.15
N LYS A 43 3.20 4.61 -8.77
CA LYS A 43 3.66 3.22 -8.92
C LYS A 43 4.81 2.95 -7.95
N ASP A 44 4.57 3.23 -6.70
CA ASP A 44 5.54 3.02 -5.65
C ASP A 44 5.51 1.58 -5.09
N LEU A 45 6.50 1.28 -4.25
CA LEU A 45 6.65 -0.03 -3.60
C LEU A 45 6.03 -0.09 -2.20
N ARG A 46 5.13 0.81 -1.84
CA ARG A 46 4.56 0.82 -0.50
C ARG A 46 4.08 -0.57 -0.12
N ALA A 47 2.88 -0.89 -0.09
CA ALA A 47 2.41 -2.22 0.27
C ALA A 47 2.33 -3.17 -0.93
N SER A 48 2.49 -4.48 -0.68
CA SER A 48 2.30 -5.52 -1.70
C SER A 48 1.56 -6.75 -1.21
N THR A 49 1.19 -6.81 0.06
CA THR A 49 0.59 -8.02 0.65
C THR A 49 -0.90 -7.83 0.86
N PHE A 50 -1.70 -8.61 0.13
CA PHE A 50 -3.15 -8.69 0.35
C PHE A 50 -3.46 -9.92 1.20
N HIS A 51 -4.15 -9.71 2.31
CA HIS A 51 -4.58 -10.75 3.24
C HIS A 51 -6.00 -11.24 2.91
N PRO A 52 -6.41 -12.44 3.37
CA PRO A 52 -7.74 -13.01 3.11
C PRO A 52 -8.90 -12.03 3.29
N PRO A 53 -9.05 -11.30 4.40
CA PRO A 53 -10.18 -10.37 4.57
C PRO A 53 -10.22 -9.24 3.53
N THR A 54 -9.05 -8.77 3.09
CA THR A 54 -8.97 -7.76 2.03
C THR A 54 -9.39 -8.33 0.70
N LEU A 55 -8.94 -9.55 0.36
CA LEU A 55 -9.34 -10.23 -0.86
C LEU A 55 -10.85 -10.47 -0.91
N GLU A 56 -11.46 -10.93 0.19
CA GLU A 56 -12.92 -11.07 0.30
C GLU A 56 -13.66 -9.74 0.07
N MET A 57 -13.13 -8.65 0.65
CA MET A 57 -13.74 -7.33 0.51
C MET A 57 -13.74 -6.86 -0.96
N ILE A 58 -12.62 -7.02 -1.67
CA ILE A 58 -12.45 -6.54 -3.04
C ILE A 58 -12.95 -7.53 -4.10
N ASP A 59 -13.34 -8.74 -3.71
CA ASP A 59 -13.90 -9.76 -4.60
C ASP A 59 -15.24 -9.34 -5.21
N GLN A 60 -16.02 -8.57 -4.48
CA GLN A 60 -17.36 -8.11 -4.88
C GLN A 60 -17.38 -7.38 -6.23
N PHE A 61 -16.23 -6.87 -6.69
CA PHE A 61 -16.07 -6.21 -7.99
C PHE A 61 -14.91 -6.80 -8.83
N GLY A 62 -14.54 -8.06 -8.56
CA GLY A 62 -13.56 -8.81 -9.35
C GLY A 62 -12.10 -8.41 -9.13
N ALA A 63 -11.82 -7.50 -8.18
CA ALA A 63 -10.46 -7.01 -7.96
C ALA A 63 -9.58 -8.05 -7.24
N ALA A 64 -10.15 -8.98 -6.47
CA ALA A 64 -9.40 -10.08 -5.87
C ALA A 64 -8.77 -10.96 -6.96
N GLN A 65 -9.53 -11.37 -7.95
CA GLN A 65 -9.02 -12.18 -9.07
C GLN A 65 -7.95 -11.43 -9.86
N HIS A 66 -8.15 -10.11 -10.10
CA HIS A 66 -7.12 -9.28 -10.74
C HIS A 66 -5.79 -9.29 -9.96
N CYS A 67 -5.84 -9.14 -8.63
CA CYS A 67 -4.64 -9.18 -7.78
C CYS A 67 -3.98 -10.57 -7.79
N ILE A 68 -4.76 -11.65 -7.81
CA ILE A 68 -4.27 -13.03 -7.90
C ILE A 68 -3.54 -13.25 -9.24
N ASP A 69 -4.14 -12.83 -10.35
CA ASP A 69 -3.57 -12.99 -11.69
C ASP A 69 -2.30 -12.14 -11.88
N ALA A 70 -2.28 -10.94 -11.31
CA ALA A 70 -1.13 -10.04 -11.41
C ALA A 70 -0.01 -10.35 -10.41
N GLY A 71 -0.35 -10.98 -9.27
CA GLY A 71 0.53 -11.23 -8.15
C GLY A 71 1.02 -12.67 -8.02
N LEU A 72 1.53 -12.99 -6.85
CA LEU A 72 1.99 -14.31 -6.42
C LEU A 72 1.15 -14.78 -5.23
N THR A 73 0.55 -15.95 -5.34
CA THR A 73 -0.20 -16.58 -4.25
C THR A 73 0.75 -17.26 -3.27
N CYS A 74 0.70 -16.86 -1.99
CA CYS A 74 1.60 -17.30 -0.92
C CYS A 74 0.79 -17.96 0.20
N PRO A 75 0.56 -19.28 0.17
CA PRO A 75 -0.13 -19.99 1.24
C PRO A 75 0.70 -20.13 2.50
N LEU A 76 2.03 -20.12 2.37
CA LEU A 76 2.96 -20.33 3.48
C LEU A 76 3.67 -19.03 3.84
N TRP A 77 3.91 -18.84 5.13
CA TRP A 77 4.85 -17.85 5.62
C TRP A 77 5.63 -18.39 6.81
N GLN A 78 6.83 -17.83 7.06
CA GLN A 78 7.77 -18.36 8.03
C GLN A 78 8.30 -17.32 8.99
N PHE A 79 8.48 -17.74 10.25
CA PHE A 79 9.49 -17.20 11.14
C PHE A 79 10.75 -18.07 11.05
N ARG A 80 11.89 -17.39 10.85
CA ARG A 80 13.20 -18.03 10.71
C ARG A 80 14.19 -17.37 11.66
N ASP A 81 15.11 -18.15 12.17
CA ASP A 81 16.37 -17.65 12.73
C ASP A 81 17.39 -17.57 11.59
N ARG A 82 18.15 -16.46 11.51
CA ARG A 82 19.13 -16.27 10.41
C ARG A 82 20.18 -17.36 10.32
N LYS A 83 20.53 -17.98 11.47
CA LYS A 83 21.60 -19.00 11.57
C LYS A 83 21.05 -20.43 11.59
N GLN A 84 19.88 -20.64 12.21
CA GLN A 84 19.31 -21.96 12.44
C GLN A 84 18.27 -22.38 11.39
N GLY A 85 17.77 -21.44 10.58
CA GLY A 85 16.76 -21.69 9.56
C GLY A 85 15.32 -21.56 10.06
N ALA A 86 14.39 -22.32 9.50
CA ALA A 86 12.97 -22.20 9.81
C ALA A 86 12.67 -22.61 11.26
N VAL A 87 12.10 -21.68 12.04
CA VAL A 87 11.63 -21.90 13.42
C VAL A 87 10.17 -22.32 13.42
N ALA A 88 9.35 -21.64 12.61
CA ALA A 88 7.93 -21.93 12.46
C ALA A 88 7.47 -21.66 11.02
N THR A 89 6.68 -22.56 10.49
CA THR A 89 5.98 -22.38 9.20
C THR A 89 4.49 -22.38 9.45
N PHE A 90 3.82 -21.34 8.97
CA PHE A 90 2.38 -21.16 9.07
C PHE A 90 1.74 -21.45 7.72
N ASP A 91 0.80 -22.37 7.72
CA ASP A 91 0.03 -22.74 6.53
C ASP A 91 -1.36 -22.11 6.60
N LEU A 92 -1.60 -21.12 5.75
CA LEU A 92 -2.91 -20.50 5.61
C LEU A 92 -3.93 -21.42 4.93
N GLY A 93 -3.48 -22.49 4.26
CA GLY A 93 -4.36 -23.52 3.70
C GLY A 93 -5.28 -24.15 4.73
N LEU A 94 -4.89 -24.13 6.01
CA LEU A 94 -5.73 -24.58 7.13
C LEU A 94 -7.00 -23.73 7.33
N LEU A 95 -7.08 -22.56 6.70
CA LEU A 95 -8.25 -21.66 6.74
C LEU A 95 -9.24 -21.92 5.59
N ALA A 96 -9.07 -22.97 4.80
CA ALA A 96 -9.89 -23.24 3.62
C ALA A 96 -11.39 -23.40 3.92
N ASP A 97 -11.74 -23.84 5.14
CA ASP A 97 -13.13 -23.96 5.59
C ASP A 97 -13.72 -22.60 6.07
N ILE A 98 -12.88 -21.55 6.21
CA ILE A 98 -13.27 -20.26 6.78
C ILE A 98 -13.30 -19.17 5.70
N THR A 99 -12.39 -19.23 4.73
CA THR A 99 -12.25 -18.22 3.67
C THR A 99 -12.04 -18.86 2.31
N PRO A 100 -12.57 -18.28 1.22
CA PRO A 100 -12.25 -18.70 -0.15
C PRO A 100 -10.81 -18.34 -0.57
N TYR A 101 -10.11 -17.52 0.24
CA TYR A 101 -8.74 -17.05 0.00
C TYR A 101 -7.78 -17.51 1.12
N PRO A 102 -7.51 -18.82 1.27
CA PRO A 102 -6.65 -19.34 2.35
C PRO A 102 -5.15 -19.12 2.03
N TYR A 103 -4.77 -17.89 1.66
CA TYR A 103 -3.42 -17.47 1.30
C TYR A 103 -3.29 -15.95 1.33
N ARG A 104 -2.05 -15.46 1.31
CA ARG A 104 -1.73 -14.07 0.98
C ARG A 104 -1.49 -13.94 -0.52
N VAL A 105 -1.72 -12.75 -1.08
CA VAL A 105 -1.31 -12.43 -2.45
C VAL A 105 -0.27 -11.32 -2.40
N GLN A 106 0.91 -11.59 -2.95
CA GLN A 106 1.94 -10.58 -3.14
C GLN A 106 1.74 -9.91 -4.49
N CYS A 107 1.08 -8.76 -4.45
CA CYS A 107 0.77 -7.93 -5.61
C CYS A 107 0.98 -6.47 -5.25
N GLU A 108 1.70 -5.72 -6.05
CA GLU A 108 1.94 -4.31 -5.79
C GLU A 108 0.62 -3.53 -5.72
N GLN A 109 0.44 -2.73 -4.68
CA GLN A 109 -0.81 -2.01 -4.36
C GLN A 109 -1.29 -1.10 -5.51
N TRP A 110 -0.36 -0.50 -6.26
CA TRP A 110 -0.70 0.35 -7.41
C TRP A 110 -1.45 -0.41 -8.52
N ARG A 111 -1.28 -1.74 -8.63
CA ARG A 111 -2.01 -2.57 -9.61
C ARG A 111 -3.49 -2.64 -9.28
N LEU A 112 -3.84 -2.75 -8.00
CA LEU A 112 -5.22 -2.63 -7.54
C LEU A 112 -5.80 -1.27 -7.89
N ASN A 113 -5.09 -0.18 -7.56
CA ASN A 113 -5.54 1.17 -7.85
C ASN A 113 -5.73 1.41 -9.35
N GLN A 114 -4.82 0.90 -10.18
CA GLN A 114 -4.94 0.97 -11.64
C GLN A 114 -6.20 0.25 -12.13
N TYR A 115 -6.44 -0.96 -11.64
CA TYR A 115 -7.62 -1.74 -12.00
C TYR A 115 -8.92 -1.03 -11.62
N LEU A 116 -8.99 -0.53 -10.39
CA LEU A 116 -10.17 0.22 -9.91
C LEU A 116 -10.40 1.51 -10.70
N ARG A 117 -9.32 2.22 -11.06
CA ARG A 117 -9.39 3.41 -11.90
C ARG A 117 -10.00 3.10 -13.27
N GLU A 118 -9.59 2.01 -13.90
CA GLU A 118 -10.16 1.61 -15.20
C GLU A 118 -11.63 1.22 -15.07
N GLN A 119 -12.01 0.49 -14.02
CA GLN A 119 -13.42 0.17 -13.76
C GLN A 119 -14.28 1.41 -13.51
N LEU A 120 -13.76 2.41 -12.80
CA LEU A 120 -14.52 3.63 -12.50
C LEU A 120 -14.88 4.43 -13.75
N LYS A 121 -14.15 4.29 -14.85
CA LYS A 121 -14.50 4.91 -16.15
C LYS A 121 -15.82 4.41 -16.74
N GLU A 122 -16.30 3.23 -16.32
CA GLU A 122 -17.56 2.67 -16.76
C GLU A 122 -18.78 3.35 -16.09
N PHE A 123 -18.55 4.13 -15.03
CA PHE A 123 -19.58 4.81 -14.27
C PHE A 123 -19.59 6.32 -14.59
N PRO A 124 -20.57 6.82 -15.37
CA PRO A 124 -20.60 8.22 -15.79
C PRO A 124 -20.80 9.22 -14.63
N HIS A 125 -21.16 8.72 -13.45
CA HIS A 125 -21.36 9.50 -12.23
C HIS A 125 -20.15 9.39 -11.26
N ALA A 126 -19.04 8.81 -11.69
CA ALA A 126 -17.79 8.74 -10.94
C ALA A 126 -16.71 9.60 -11.63
N GLU A 127 -16.11 10.52 -10.88
CA GLU A 127 -15.06 11.40 -11.34
C GLU A 127 -13.82 11.24 -10.47
N ILE A 128 -12.62 11.24 -11.09
CA ILE A 128 -11.34 11.23 -10.39
C ILE A 128 -10.51 12.40 -10.91
N HIS A 129 -10.06 13.26 -10.02
CA HIS A 129 -9.24 14.43 -10.32
C HIS A 129 -7.87 14.27 -9.67
N TYR A 130 -6.86 14.07 -10.49
CA TYR A 130 -5.44 14.07 -10.11
C TYR A 130 -4.87 15.48 -10.14
N GLY A 131 -3.80 15.73 -9.39
CA GLY A 131 -3.19 17.06 -9.23
C GLY A 131 -4.04 18.04 -8.44
N VAL A 132 -4.95 17.52 -7.60
CA VAL A 132 -5.90 18.31 -6.81
C VAL A 132 -5.79 17.93 -5.35
N SER A 133 -5.21 18.83 -4.55
CA SER A 133 -4.97 18.62 -3.12
C SER A 133 -6.16 19.05 -2.28
N SER A 134 -6.49 18.27 -1.26
CA SER A 134 -7.42 18.68 -0.21
C SER A 134 -6.75 19.71 0.72
N VAL A 135 -7.40 20.85 0.95
CA VAL A 135 -6.88 21.96 1.75
C VAL A 135 -7.60 22.05 3.10
N SER A 136 -8.91 22.15 3.07
CA SER A 136 -9.72 22.30 4.28
C SER A 136 -11.14 21.77 4.07
N VAL A 137 -11.82 21.51 5.20
CA VAL A 137 -13.18 20.99 5.23
C VAL A 137 -14.04 21.82 6.16
N THR A 138 -15.25 22.17 5.72
CA THR A 138 -16.32 22.66 6.57
C THR A 138 -17.57 21.82 6.35
N GLN A 139 -18.43 21.71 7.35
CA GLN A 139 -19.66 20.94 7.25
C GLN A 139 -20.78 21.56 8.07
N ASP A 140 -22.01 21.32 7.64
CA ASP A 140 -23.23 21.61 8.41
C ASP A 140 -24.13 20.35 8.46
N ALA A 141 -25.41 20.52 8.79
CA ALA A 141 -26.33 19.40 8.88
C ALA A 141 -26.70 18.78 7.52
N ASP A 142 -26.54 19.52 6.43
CA ASP A 142 -27.04 19.16 5.12
C ASP A 142 -25.95 18.81 4.12
N LYS A 143 -24.75 19.38 4.26
CA LYS A 143 -23.65 19.24 3.30
C LYS A 143 -22.26 19.32 3.93
N VAL A 144 -21.30 18.86 3.17
CA VAL A 144 -19.87 19.09 3.40
C VAL A 144 -19.31 19.92 2.25
N ALA A 145 -18.41 20.85 2.57
CA ALA A 145 -17.67 21.65 1.61
C ALA A 145 -16.17 21.36 1.78
N LEU A 146 -15.56 20.80 0.74
CA LEU A 146 -14.14 20.50 0.64
C LEU A 146 -13.46 21.57 -0.20
N THR A 147 -12.59 22.36 0.42
CA THR A 147 -11.70 23.25 -0.31
C THR A 147 -10.56 22.43 -0.89
N VAL A 148 -10.35 22.57 -2.18
CA VAL A 148 -9.28 21.89 -2.92
C VAL A 148 -8.45 22.90 -3.69
N ALA A 149 -7.17 22.59 -3.92
CA ALA A 149 -6.26 23.43 -4.71
C ALA A 149 -5.58 22.59 -5.79
N ASP A 150 -5.45 23.16 -6.96
CA ASP A 150 -4.56 22.71 -8.03
C ASP A 150 -3.41 23.74 -8.22
N ASP A 151 -2.60 23.58 -9.27
CA ASP A 151 -1.47 24.48 -9.57
C ASP A 151 -1.90 25.94 -9.93
N LYS A 152 -3.19 26.19 -10.09
CA LYS A 152 -3.70 27.48 -10.58
C LYS A 152 -4.54 28.19 -9.54
N ASP A 153 -5.53 27.51 -8.99
CA ASP A 153 -6.56 28.14 -8.18
C ASP A 153 -7.07 27.22 -7.05
N GLU A 154 -7.66 27.81 -6.03
CA GLU A 154 -8.48 27.12 -5.05
C GLU A 154 -9.95 27.11 -5.49
N GLN A 155 -10.63 26.01 -5.23
CA GLN A 155 -12.06 25.88 -5.47
C GLN A 155 -12.72 25.08 -4.35
N VAL A 156 -14.05 25.23 -4.20
CA VAL A 156 -14.83 24.51 -3.21
C VAL A 156 -15.72 23.49 -3.92
N LEU A 157 -15.59 22.23 -3.49
CA LEU A 157 -16.49 21.15 -3.90
C LEU A 157 -17.50 20.91 -2.80
N GLU A 158 -18.79 20.83 -3.17
CA GLU A 158 -19.86 20.50 -2.23
C GLU A 158 -20.35 19.06 -2.46
N GLY A 159 -20.70 18.38 -1.38
CA GLY A 159 -21.24 17.03 -1.41
C GLY A 159 -22.07 16.73 -0.17
N ARG A 160 -22.80 15.63 -0.22
CA ARG A 160 -23.61 15.17 0.93
C ARG A 160 -22.73 14.59 2.03
N TYR A 161 -21.68 13.89 1.65
CA TYR A 161 -20.71 13.25 2.55
C TYR A 161 -19.29 13.42 2.02
N LEU A 162 -18.32 13.34 2.93
CA LEU A 162 -16.88 13.27 2.62
C LEU A 162 -16.28 12.03 3.27
N ILE A 163 -15.51 11.27 2.50
CA ILE A 163 -14.63 10.22 2.98
C ILE A 163 -13.21 10.75 2.98
N GLY A 164 -12.60 10.89 4.16
CA GLY A 164 -11.18 11.21 4.30
C GLY A 164 -10.33 9.95 4.18
N SER A 165 -9.61 9.81 3.08
CA SER A 165 -8.65 8.72 2.79
C SER A 165 -7.33 9.27 2.28
N ASP A 166 -6.97 10.48 2.73
CA ASP A 166 -5.83 11.29 2.33
C ASP A 166 -4.55 11.00 3.14
N GLY A 167 -4.49 9.80 3.75
CA GLY A 167 -3.31 9.23 4.36
C GLY A 167 -2.96 9.78 5.75
N ALA A 168 -1.77 9.45 6.25
CA ALA A 168 -1.31 9.80 7.60
C ALA A 168 -1.25 11.31 7.82
N GLY A 169 -0.86 12.07 6.81
CA GLY A 169 -0.81 13.52 6.81
C GLY A 169 -2.14 14.25 6.70
N SER A 170 -3.27 13.54 6.69
CA SER A 170 -4.63 13.96 6.37
C SER A 170 -4.96 15.44 6.66
N ALA A 171 -5.26 16.19 5.60
CA ALA A 171 -5.78 17.56 5.69
C ALA A 171 -7.23 17.55 6.20
N VAL A 172 -8.01 16.54 5.82
CA VAL A 172 -9.40 16.34 6.29
C VAL A 172 -9.42 16.21 7.81
N ARG A 173 -8.62 15.29 8.37
CA ARG A 173 -8.52 15.08 9.81
C ARG A 173 -8.14 16.37 10.54
N LYS A 174 -7.10 17.06 10.06
CA LYS A 174 -6.59 18.31 10.67
C LYS A 174 -7.64 19.41 10.64
N SER A 175 -8.36 19.59 9.53
CA SER A 175 -9.41 20.59 9.39
C SER A 175 -10.55 20.39 10.37
N LEU A 176 -10.87 19.16 10.70
CA LEU A 176 -11.91 18.80 11.66
C LEU A 176 -11.45 18.82 13.11
N GLY A 177 -10.17 19.16 13.38
CA GLY A 177 -9.59 19.16 14.72
C GLY A 177 -9.51 17.76 15.36
N ILE A 178 -9.52 16.72 14.54
CA ILE A 178 -9.41 15.33 15.03
C ILE A 178 -7.93 15.04 15.30
N GLU A 179 -7.62 14.72 16.54
CA GLU A 179 -6.26 14.35 16.93
C GLU A 179 -5.87 12.98 16.35
N PHE A 180 -4.58 12.81 16.11
CA PHE A 180 -3.99 11.52 15.72
C PHE A 180 -3.27 10.96 16.93
N GLU A 181 -4.04 10.33 17.81
CA GLU A 181 -3.55 9.79 19.07
C GLU A 181 -2.63 8.59 18.83
N GLY A 182 -1.57 8.49 19.64
CA GLY A 182 -0.64 7.36 19.57
C GLY A 182 0.81 7.79 19.85
N MET A 183 1.73 6.88 19.57
CA MET A 183 3.17 7.15 19.63
C MET A 183 3.78 7.01 18.22
N THR A 184 4.71 7.88 17.90
CA THR A 184 5.55 7.69 16.72
C THR A 184 6.63 6.67 17.05
N ILE A 185 6.67 5.57 16.31
CA ILE A 185 7.79 4.62 16.39
C ILE A 185 8.89 5.21 15.51
N PRO A 186 10.05 5.58 16.06
CA PRO A 186 11.11 6.26 15.32
C PRO A 186 11.97 5.27 14.52
N GLU A 187 11.34 4.29 13.91
CA GLU A 187 11.99 3.32 13.04
C GLU A 187 11.61 3.59 11.59
N LYS A 188 12.64 3.67 10.76
CA LYS A 188 12.51 3.64 9.30
C LYS A 188 12.89 2.27 8.79
N TYR A 189 12.31 1.91 7.66
CA TYR A 189 12.63 0.67 6.97
C TYR A 189 13.23 0.98 5.61
N LEU A 190 14.34 0.30 5.30
CA LEU A 190 14.90 0.27 3.96
C LEU A 190 14.30 -0.92 3.23
N THR A 191 13.53 -0.69 2.19
CA THR A 191 12.98 -1.73 1.32
C THR A 191 13.74 -1.75 0.01
N LEU A 192 14.34 -2.88 -0.30
CA LEU A 192 15.09 -3.14 -1.53
C LEU A 192 14.32 -4.13 -2.40
N SER A 193 14.45 -4.00 -3.71
CA SER A 193 14.00 -5.03 -4.66
C SER A 193 15.19 -5.58 -5.43
N THR A 194 15.32 -6.90 -5.45
CA THR A 194 16.38 -7.60 -6.17
C THR A 194 15.82 -8.77 -6.97
N PRO A 195 16.32 -9.03 -8.20
CA PRO A 195 15.97 -10.22 -8.96
C PRO A 195 16.63 -11.50 -8.42
N PHE A 196 17.55 -11.39 -7.43
CA PHE A 196 18.19 -12.55 -6.85
C PHE A 196 17.18 -13.48 -6.19
N ASP A 197 17.20 -14.75 -6.57
CA ASP A 197 16.30 -15.76 -6.01
C ASP A 197 16.90 -16.39 -4.73
N PHE A 198 16.45 -15.91 -3.58
CA PHE A 198 16.89 -16.41 -2.28
C PHE A 198 16.59 -17.90 -2.05
N GLN A 199 15.59 -18.47 -2.75
CA GLN A 199 15.27 -19.90 -2.65
C GLN A 199 16.36 -20.81 -3.24
N GLN A 200 17.23 -20.28 -4.12
CA GLN A 200 18.39 -21.04 -4.60
C GLN A 200 19.40 -21.31 -3.47
N ALA A 201 19.56 -20.38 -2.55
CA ALA A 201 20.46 -20.53 -1.40
C ALA A 201 19.76 -21.10 -0.16
N MET A 202 18.44 -20.88 -0.05
CA MET A 202 17.60 -21.40 1.04
C MET A 202 16.39 -22.15 0.44
N PRO A 203 16.54 -23.42 0.04
CA PRO A 203 15.48 -24.16 -0.69
C PRO A 203 14.18 -24.35 0.09
N ASP A 204 14.22 -24.27 1.43
CA ASP A 204 13.06 -24.36 2.33
C ASP A 204 12.43 -22.99 2.65
N LEU A 205 12.89 -21.89 2.00
CA LEU A 205 12.37 -20.54 2.23
C LEU A 205 10.97 -20.40 1.63
N ALA A 206 10.00 -19.99 2.47
CA ALA A 206 8.69 -19.58 1.98
C ALA A 206 8.76 -18.21 1.28
N ASP A 207 7.76 -17.92 0.43
CA ASP A 207 7.68 -16.65 -0.32
C ASP A 207 7.51 -15.42 0.59
N VAL A 208 7.13 -15.63 1.85
CA VAL A 208 7.06 -14.63 2.92
C VAL A 208 7.80 -15.16 4.12
N ALA A 209 8.88 -14.49 4.54
CA ALA A 209 9.71 -14.93 5.65
C ALA A 209 10.21 -13.74 6.49
N TYR A 210 10.07 -13.89 7.80
CA TYR A 210 10.61 -12.97 8.81
C TYR A 210 11.82 -13.63 9.45
N LEU A 211 13.00 -13.10 9.15
CA LEU A 211 14.29 -13.63 9.63
C LEU A 211 14.69 -12.87 10.89
N SER A 212 14.62 -13.52 12.03
CA SER A 212 15.04 -12.96 13.31
C SER A 212 16.54 -13.08 13.51
N ASP A 213 17.14 -12.02 14.00
CA ASP A 213 18.52 -11.96 14.45
C ASP A 213 18.61 -10.90 15.55
N PRO A 214 19.41 -11.10 16.61
CA PRO A 214 19.55 -10.13 17.70
C PRO A 214 20.09 -8.76 17.26
N GLU A 215 20.88 -8.72 16.18
CA GLU A 215 21.51 -7.52 15.68
C GLU A 215 20.68 -6.84 14.58
N GLU A 216 20.19 -7.61 13.61
CA GLU A 216 19.44 -7.07 12.48
C GLU A 216 18.44 -8.10 11.94
N TRP A 217 17.15 -7.90 12.22
CA TRP A 217 16.10 -8.71 11.60
C TRP A 217 15.90 -8.30 10.13
N VAL A 218 15.41 -9.23 9.32
CA VAL A 218 15.19 -9.03 7.89
C VAL A 218 13.84 -9.62 7.49
N VAL A 219 13.09 -8.94 6.63
CA VAL A 219 11.91 -9.53 6.00
C VAL A 219 12.18 -9.79 4.54
N LEU A 220 11.86 -10.98 4.09
CA LEU A 220 11.92 -11.40 2.68
C LEU A 220 10.50 -11.60 2.17
N LEU A 221 10.12 -10.84 1.13
CA LEU A 221 8.82 -10.95 0.47
C LEU A 221 9.05 -11.19 -1.02
N ARG A 222 8.58 -12.32 -1.53
CA ARG A 222 8.64 -12.62 -2.95
C ARG A 222 7.44 -12.01 -3.67
N THR A 223 7.70 -11.25 -4.73
CA THR A 223 6.70 -10.90 -5.73
C THR A 223 6.90 -11.75 -6.98
N LYS A 224 6.08 -11.54 -8.00
CA LYS A 224 6.16 -12.33 -9.24
C LYS A 224 7.49 -12.16 -9.99
N SER A 225 8.14 -11.04 -9.84
CA SER A 225 9.35 -10.67 -10.60
C SER A 225 10.61 -10.46 -9.77
N VAL A 226 10.47 -10.12 -8.48
CA VAL A 226 11.58 -9.76 -7.61
C VAL A 226 11.34 -10.23 -6.18
N TRP A 227 12.41 -10.31 -5.41
CA TRP A 227 12.34 -10.35 -3.96
C TRP A 227 12.45 -8.95 -3.40
N ARG A 228 11.62 -8.64 -2.41
CA ARG A 228 11.74 -7.47 -1.55
C ARG A 228 12.44 -7.86 -0.28
N VAL A 229 13.42 -7.08 0.09
CA VAL A 229 14.20 -7.26 1.32
C VAL A 229 14.02 -6.01 2.16
N LEU A 230 13.50 -6.17 3.37
CA LEU A 230 13.28 -5.07 4.30
C LEU A 230 14.28 -5.17 5.44
N PHE A 231 14.98 -4.06 5.71
CA PHE A 231 15.91 -3.91 6.81
C PHE A 231 15.48 -2.77 7.74
N PRO A 232 15.66 -2.91 9.07
CA PRO A 232 15.55 -1.77 9.98
C PRO A 232 16.71 -0.80 9.74
N THR A 233 16.49 0.50 9.97
CA THR A 233 17.52 1.52 9.70
C THR A 233 18.25 2.03 10.95
N HIS A 234 17.85 1.61 12.15
CA HIS A 234 18.50 1.94 13.43
C HIS A 234 18.89 3.43 13.60
N ASN A 235 18.00 4.35 13.25
CA ASN A 235 18.22 5.82 13.30
C ASN A 235 19.30 6.36 12.35
N GLN A 236 19.65 5.64 11.31
CA GLN A 236 20.55 6.13 10.26
C GLN A 236 19.89 7.26 9.45
N SER A 237 20.70 8.19 8.92
CA SER A 237 20.24 9.24 8.01
C SER A 237 19.83 8.66 6.65
N ASP A 238 19.03 9.39 5.88
CA ASP A 238 18.60 8.97 4.55
C ASP A 238 19.80 8.78 3.59
N GLU A 239 20.87 9.57 3.75
CA GLU A 239 22.12 9.42 2.99
C GLU A 239 22.84 8.11 3.34
N GLU A 240 22.92 7.78 4.64
CA GLU A 240 23.56 6.54 5.10
C GLU A 240 22.80 5.29 4.65
N ILE A 241 21.46 5.28 4.79
CA ILE A 241 20.64 4.11 4.41
C ILE A 241 20.58 3.86 2.90
N THR A 242 20.85 4.88 2.09
CA THR A 242 20.90 4.78 0.62
C THR A 242 22.30 4.56 0.07
N ASP A 243 23.32 4.48 0.93
CA ASP A 243 24.69 4.17 0.52
C ASP A 243 24.80 2.78 -0.11
N SER A 244 25.34 2.70 -1.31
CA SER A 244 25.42 1.46 -2.08
C SER A 244 26.30 0.41 -1.44
N ALA A 245 27.36 0.81 -0.73
CA ALA A 245 28.25 -0.15 -0.05
C ALA A 245 27.59 -0.72 1.19
N LEU A 246 26.82 0.08 1.92
CA LEU A 246 26.01 -0.39 3.04
C LEU A 246 24.92 -1.36 2.57
N ILE A 247 24.19 -1.02 1.51
CA ILE A 247 23.17 -1.89 0.90
C ILE A 247 23.75 -3.23 0.51
N GLU A 248 24.87 -3.21 -0.22
CA GLU A 248 25.56 -4.44 -0.61
C GLU A 248 25.99 -5.26 0.61
N SER A 249 26.59 -4.62 1.61
CA SER A 249 27.01 -5.28 2.86
C SER A 249 25.84 -5.97 3.58
N ARG A 250 24.67 -5.32 3.63
CA ARG A 250 23.45 -5.88 4.23
C ARG A 250 22.92 -7.09 3.45
N LEU A 251 22.85 -7.00 2.12
CA LEU A 251 22.42 -8.13 1.30
C LEU A 251 23.39 -9.30 1.40
N GLN A 252 24.70 -9.03 1.38
CA GLN A 252 25.74 -10.04 1.62
C GLN A 252 25.65 -10.69 3.01
N SER A 253 25.17 -9.96 4.01
CA SER A 253 24.93 -10.52 5.33
C SER A 253 23.77 -11.50 5.39
N VAL A 254 22.79 -11.38 4.47
CA VAL A 254 21.67 -12.34 4.35
C VAL A 254 22.14 -13.62 3.68
N ILE A 255 22.71 -13.50 2.48
CA ILE A 255 23.31 -14.60 1.73
C ILE A 255 24.64 -14.11 1.14
N PRO A 256 25.79 -14.60 1.65
CA PRO A 256 27.09 -14.30 1.08
C PRO A 256 27.23 -14.85 -0.34
N ARG A 257 27.78 -14.03 -1.26
CA ARG A 257 28.04 -14.42 -2.65
C ARG A 257 29.24 -13.64 -3.21
N ASP A 258 29.90 -14.19 -4.23
CA ASP A 258 31.08 -13.57 -4.84
C ASP A 258 30.72 -12.35 -5.72
N GLU A 259 29.55 -12.36 -6.33
CA GLU A 259 29.09 -11.27 -7.19
C GLU A 259 28.21 -10.29 -6.41
N PRO A 260 28.26 -8.97 -6.71
CA PRO A 260 27.40 -8.00 -6.06
C PRO A 260 25.93 -8.23 -6.40
N TYR A 261 25.07 -7.77 -5.51
CA TYR A 261 23.62 -7.84 -5.72
C TYR A 261 23.16 -6.77 -6.71
N GLU A 262 22.32 -7.16 -7.67
CA GLU A 262 21.55 -6.22 -8.45
C GLU A 262 20.38 -5.70 -7.60
N VAL A 263 20.29 -4.38 -7.44
CA VAL A 263 19.17 -3.70 -6.75
C VAL A 263 18.38 -2.91 -7.80
N CYS A 264 17.13 -3.33 -8.05
CA CYS A 264 16.27 -2.74 -9.07
C CYS A 264 15.54 -1.50 -8.57
N LEU A 265 15.22 -1.45 -7.26
CA LEU A 265 14.45 -0.38 -6.66
C LEU A 265 14.78 -0.28 -5.17
N LEU A 266 14.79 0.96 -4.71
CA LEU A 266 15.09 1.33 -3.34
C LEU A 266 14.00 2.27 -2.84
N TYR A 267 13.44 1.98 -1.68
CA TYR A 267 12.42 2.77 -1.02
C TYR A 267 12.69 2.85 0.48
N THR A 268 12.50 4.02 1.05
CA THR A 268 12.53 4.24 2.50
C THR A 268 11.15 4.63 2.97
N SER A 269 10.62 3.97 4.00
CA SER A 269 9.36 4.33 4.63
C SER A 269 9.55 4.54 6.12
N ASP A 270 8.80 5.49 6.67
CA ASP A 270 8.57 5.56 8.11
C ASP A 270 7.56 4.47 8.51
N ALA A 271 7.71 3.88 9.70
CA ALA A 271 6.78 2.88 10.22
C ALA A 271 5.31 3.38 10.32
N ALA A 272 5.10 4.69 10.18
CA ALA A 272 3.79 5.33 10.18
C ALA A 272 3.11 5.37 8.80
N ASP A 273 3.83 5.02 7.72
CA ASP A 273 3.32 5.07 6.33
C ASP A 273 2.79 3.71 5.84
N GLU A 274 2.93 2.64 6.63
CA GLU A 274 2.42 1.30 6.41
C GLU A 274 1.27 0.97 7.37
#